data_7df83ac55f28abb71800f19ce7b28c78
#
_entry.id   7df83ac55f28abb71800f19ce7b28c78
#
_cell.length_a   1.000
_cell.length_b   1.000
_cell.length_c   1.000
_cell.angle_alpha   90.00
_cell.angle_beta   90.00
_cell.angle_gamma   90.00
#
_symmetry.space_group_name_H-M   'P 1'
#
loop_
_entity.id
_entity.type
_entity.pdbx_description
1 polymer ?
#
loop_
_entity_poly.entity_id
_entity_poly.type
_entity_poly.pdbx_seq_one_letter_code
_entity_poly.pdbx_strand_id
1 'polypeptide(L)'
;MADEVIHPEEVNANVLKQMFDDAYMEVSIDSDGDVKVKDKFSCFLRPEADGKLIAVYAIFGFNPTATPAGKSEYANRVNDQVKLIRASVTGDGRFFYDYYISVDGGLTKRAVVLAVKRFLACLDAALGQDTGNVVA
;
A
#
# COMPACT_ATOMS: atom_id res chain seq x y z
N MET A 1 -17.08 -15.45 6.35
CA MET A 1 -17.10 -14.31 5.45
C MET A 1 -16.24 -13.18 6.01
N ALA A 2 -16.77 -11.95 6.14
CA ALA A 2 -15.96 -10.81 6.60
C ALA A 2 -15.29 -11.02 7.96
N ASP A 3 -15.92 -11.78 8.86
CA ASP A 3 -15.39 -12.08 10.19
C ASP A 3 -14.55 -13.35 10.23
N GLU A 4 -14.38 -13.99 9.10
CA GLU A 4 -13.54 -15.17 8.97
C GLU A 4 -12.07 -14.79 9.20
N VAL A 5 -11.36 -15.60 9.98
CA VAL A 5 -9.96 -15.34 10.33
C VAL A 5 -9.04 -15.96 9.29
N ILE A 6 -8.03 -15.22 8.87
CA ILE A 6 -6.95 -15.71 8.03
C ILE A 6 -5.68 -15.85 8.88
N HIS A 7 -4.98 -16.98 8.71
CA HIS A 7 -3.72 -17.26 9.38
C HIS A 7 -2.56 -17.20 8.38
N PRO A 8 -1.30 -17.01 8.85
CA PRO A 8 -0.15 -16.85 7.94
C PRO A 8 -0.05 -17.93 6.86
N GLU A 9 -0.28 -19.19 7.20
CA GLU A 9 -0.19 -20.31 6.23
C GLU A 9 -1.25 -20.28 5.14
N GLU A 10 -2.28 -19.46 5.30
CA GLU A 10 -3.36 -19.32 4.32
C GLU A 10 -3.17 -18.11 3.39
N VAL A 11 -2.17 -17.25 3.69
CA VAL A 11 -1.98 -16.01 2.93
C VAL A 11 -1.29 -16.32 1.59
N ASN A 12 -1.98 -16.07 0.50
CA ASN A 12 -1.42 -16.11 -0.85
C ASN A 12 -2.21 -15.17 -1.75
N ALA A 13 -1.71 -14.95 -2.98
CA ALA A 13 -2.31 -14.00 -3.89
C ALA A 13 -3.78 -14.33 -4.21
N ASN A 14 -4.11 -15.59 -4.42
CA ASN A 14 -5.46 -15.98 -4.77
C ASN A 14 -6.45 -15.75 -3.62
N VAL A 15 -6.05 -16.05 -2.39
CA VAL A 15 -6.87 -15.81 -1.20
C VAL A 15 -7.08 -14.32 -1.00
N LEU A 16 -6.02 -13.52 -1.13
CA LEU A 16 -6.12 -12.06 -1.01
C LEU A 16 -7.04 -11.50 -2.08
N LYS A 17 -6.89 -11.93 -3.34
CA LYS A 17 -7.76 -11.48 -4.43
C LYS A 17 -9.22 -11.76 -4.11
N GLN A 18 -9.52 -12.98 -3.63
CA GLN A 18 -10.88 -13.35 -3.30
C GLN A 18 -11.48 -12.47 -2.19
N MET A 19 -10.65 -12.12 -1.19
CA MET A 19 -11.10 -11.24 -0.10
C MET A 19 -11.57 -9.88 -0.61
N PHE A 20 -10.84 -9.31 -1.57
CA PHE A 20 -11.20 -8.00 -2.12
C PHE A 20 -12.33 -8.09 -3.12
N ASP A 21 -12.43 -9.17 -3.89
CA ASP A 21 -13.60 -9.45 -4.72
C ASP A 21 -14.88 -9.52 -3.84
N ASP A 22 -14.80 -10.24 -2.72
CA ASP A 22 -15.92 -10.37 -1.78
C ASP A 22 -16.31 -9.02 -1.15
N ALA A 23 -15.36 -8.10 -1.06
CA ALA A 23 -15.59 -6.74 -0.56
C ALA A 23 -16.03 -5.76 -1.65
N TYR A 24 -16.32 -6.25 -2.84
CA TYR A 24 -16.77 -5.46 -3.99
C TYR A 24 -15.76 -4.43 -4.45
N MET A 25 -14.47 -4.71 -4.28
CA MET A 25 -13.41 -3.85 -4.76
C MET A 25 -12.86 -4.37 -6.10
N GLU A 26 -12.37 -3.46 -6.93
CA GLU A 26 -11.72 -3.84 -8.18
C GLU A 26 -10.33 -4.40 -7.85
N VAL A 27 -10.12 -5.69 -8.15
CA VAL A 27 -8.88 -6.37 -7.78
C VAL A 27 -8.45 -7.29 -8.92
N SER A 28 -7.14 -7.40 -9.11
CA SER A 28 -6.52 -8.28 -10.12
C SER A 28 -5.17 -8.76 -9.61
N ILE A 29 -4.60 -9.76 -10.28
CA ILE A 29 -3.22 -10.19 -10.03
C ILE A 29 -2.40 -9.72 -11.23
N ASP A 30 -1.32 -8.97 -10.96
CA ASP A 30 -0.49 -8.41 -12.03
C ASP A 30 0.50 -9.44 -12.57
N SER A 31 1.32 -9.02 -13.55
CA SER A 31 2.30 -9.90 -14.19
C SER A 31 3.42 -10.37 -13.24
N ASP A 32 3.63 -9.64 -12.14
CA ASP A 32 4.62 -10.01 -11.13
C ASP A 32 4.04 -10.93 -10.04
N GLY A 33 2.75 -11.24 -10.13
CA GLY A 33 2.06 -12.08 -9.16
C GLY A 33 1.57 -11.32 -7.93
N ASP A 34 1.65 -10.00 -7.92
CA ASP A 34 1.14 -9.18 -6.83
C ASP A 34 -0.35 -8.89 -7.02
N VAL A 35 -1.05 -8.73 -5.90
CA VAL A 35 -2.46 -8.38 -5.91
C VAL A 35 -2.60 -6.88 -6.06
N LYS A 36 -3.28 -6.44 -7.11
CA LYS A 36 -3.53 -5.01 -7.37
C LYS A 36 -4.95 -4.68 -6.96
N VAL A 37 -5.09 -3.75 -6.04
CA VAL A 37 -6.39 -3.22 -5.60
C VAL A 37 -6.51 -1.80 -6.11
N LYS A 38 -7.58 -1.52 -6.83
CA LYS A 38 -7.83 -0.22 -7.44
C LYS A 38 -9.05 0.43 -6.80
N ASP A 39 -8.87 1.67 -6.36
CA ASP A 39 -9.92 2.57 -5.91
C ASP A 39 -9.60 3.94 -6.52
N LYS A 40 -9.59 5.03 -5.78
CA LYS A 40 -9.09 6.31 -6.26
C LYS A 40 -7.65 6.20 -6.76
N PHE A 41 -6.84 5.43 -6.03
CA PHE A 41 -5.48 5.07 -6.43
C PHE A 41 -5.36 3.56 -6.46
N SER A 42 -4.32 3.06 -7.12
CA SER A 42 -3.99 1.63 -7.09
C SER A 42 -2.92 1.37 -6.04
N CYS A 43 -3.09 0.27 -5.31
CA CYS A 43 -2.04 -0.25 -4.45
C CYS A 43 -1.84 -1.74 -4.72
N PHE A 44 -0.74 -2.27 -4.21
CA PHE A 44 -0.34 -3.66 -4.45
C PHE A 44 -0.13 -4.35 -3.12
N LEU A 45 -0.48 -5.62 -3.06
CA LEU A 45 -0.27 -6.46 -1.89
C LEU A 45 0.64 -7.62 -2.26
N ARG A 46 1.59 -7.91 -1.38
CA ARG A 46 2.51 -9.03 -1.54
C ARG A 46 2.68 -9.74 -0.20
N PRO A 47 2.39 -11.06 -0.14
CA PRO A 47 2.73 -11.83 1.06
C PRO A 47 4.24 -11.90 1.25
N GLU A 48 4.70 -11.72 2.49
CA GLU A 48 6.11 -11.81 2.87
C GLU A 48 6.25 -12.58 4.18
N ALA A 49 7.47 -12.98 4.48
CA ALA A 49 7.78 -13.69 5.74
C ALA A 49 6.88 -14.91 5.96
N ASP A 50 6.71 -15.74 4.92
CA ASP A 50 5.89 -16.95 4.95
C ASP A 50 4.43 -16.65 5.34
N GLY A 51 3.90 -15.52 4.86
CA GLY A 51 2.53 -15.09 5.10
C GLY A 51 2.31 -14.37 6.42
N LYS A 52 3.36 -14.19 7.23
CA LYS A 52 3.24 -13.44 8.49
C LYS A 52 3.04 -11.95 8.29
N LEU A 53 3.50 -11.45 7.14
CA LEU A 53 3.33 -10.05 6.75
C LEU A 53 2.68 -9.96 5.39
N ILE A 54 1.85 -8.94 5.21
CA ILE A 54 1.36 -8.52 3.90
C ILE A 54 1.91 -7.13 3.65
N ALA A 55 2.80 -7.00 2.67
CA ALA A 55 3.28 -5.70 2.24
C ALA A 55 2.18 -5.04 1.40
N VAL A 56 1.86 -3.79 1.73
CA VAL A 56 0.94 -2.95 0.97
C VAL A 56 1.74 -1.78 0.45
N TYR A 57 1.76 -1.56 -0.87
CA TYR A 57 2.60 -0.50 -1.43
C TYR A 57 1.98 0.18 -2.63
N ALA A 58 2.46 1.38 -2.93
CA ALA A 58 2.14 2.15 -4.13
C ALA A 58 3.39 2.87 -4.61
N ILE A 59 3.51 3.07 -5.93
CA ILE A 59 4.64 3.75 -6.53
C ILE A 59 4.09 4.88 -7.41
N PHE A 60 4.68 6.06 -7.25
CA PHE A 60 4.33 7.23 -8.06
C PHE A 60 5.57 7.78 -8.74
N GLY A 61 5.39 8.31 -9.94
CA GLY A 61 6.44 9.03 -10.64
C GLY A 61 6.69 10.41 -10.05
N PHE A 62 7.61 11.14 -10.65
CA PHE A 62 7.98 12.48 -10.20
C PHE A 62 7.92 13.47 -11.36
N ASN A 63 7.70 14.74 -11.04
CA ASN A 63 7.76 15.81 -12.04
C ASN A 63 9.20 16.02 -12.47
N PRO A 64 9.47 16.25 -13.77
CA PRO A 64 10.85 16.44 -14.26
C PRO A 64 11.62 17.58 -13.59
N THR A 65 10.91 18.58 -13.06
CA THR A 65 11.52 19.71 -12.35
C THR A 65 11.83 19.43 -10.89
N ALA A 66 11.39 18.28 -10.36
CA ALA A 66 11.62 17.94 -8.95
C ALA A 66 13.10 17.67 -8.72
N THR A 67 13.65 18.30 -7.65
CA THR A 67 15.04 18.12 -7.24
C THR A 67 15.16 16.98 -6.23
N PRO A 68 16.33 16.34 -6.09
CA PRO A 68 16.54 15.34 -5.04
C PRO A 68 16.23 15.90 -3.64
N ALA A 69 16.62 17.13 -3.36
CA ALA A 69 16.32 17.78 -2.07
C ALA A 69 14.82 17.96 -1.86
N GLY A 70 14.11 18.43 -2.88
CA GLY A 70 12.66 18.60 -2.84
C GLY A 70 11.90 17.29 -2.63
N LYS A 71 12.35 16.22 -3.27
CA LYS A 71 11.78 14.88 -3.10
C LYS A 71 11.98 14.39 -1.67
N SER A 72 13.19 14.55 -1.11
CA SER A 72 13.49 14.12 0.25
C SER A 72 12.71 14.91 1.28
N GLU A 73 12.55 16.21 1.08
CA GLU A 73 11.73 17.05 1.96
C GLU A 73 10.27 16.61 1.96
N TYR A 74 9.72 16.30 0.78
CA TYR A 74 8.37 15.79 0.66
C TYR A 74 8.20 14.46 1.40
N ALA A 75 9.09 13.49 1.15
CA ALA A 75 9.03 12.18 1.81
C ALA A 75 9.13 12.33 3.33
N ASN A 76 10.02 13.19 3.81
CA ASN A 76 10.17 13.45 5.24
C ASN A 76 8.88 14.06 5.83
N ARG A 77 8.25 14.97 5.11
CA ARG A 77 6.99 15.60 5.55
C ARG A 77 5.87 14.59 5.64
N VAL A 78 5.77 13.66 4.67
CA VAL A 78 4.79 12.56 4.71
C VAL A 78 5.03 11.72 5.96
N ASN A 79 6.26 11.30 6.20
CA ASN A 79 6.60 10.45 7.34
C ASN A 79 6.34 11.13 8.69
N ASP A 80 6.47 12.47 8.74
CA ASP A 80 6.20 13.23 9.94
C ASP A 80 4.70 13.48 10.17
N GLN A 81 3.95 13.77 9.12
CA GLN A 81 2.57 14.26 9.22
C GLN A 81 1.49 13.22 8.98
N VAL A 82 1.77 12.15 8.25
CA VAL A 82 0.77 11.16 7.89
C VAL A 82 1.02 9.86 8.65
N LYS A 83 -0.04 9.29 9.22
CA LYS A 83 0.06 8.07 10.02
C LYS A 83 0.07 6.82 9.13
N LEU A 84 0.68 5.75 9.65
CA LEU A 84 0.63 4.39 9.11
C LEU A 84 1.29 4.20 7.75
N ILE A 85 1.74 5.24 7.09
CA ILE A 85 2.37 5.15 5.78
C ILE A 85 3.82 5.58 5.90
N ARG A 86 4.69 4.89 5.17
CA ARG A 86 6.10 5.25 5.07
C ARG A 86 6.37 5.66 3.63
N ALA A 87 6.98 6.82 3.42
CA ALA A 87 7.36 7.31 2.11
C ALA A 87 8.87 7.28 1.95
N SER A 88 9.32 6.85 0.78
CA SER A 88 10.74 6.86 0.43
C SER A 88 10.91 7.23 -1.03
N VAL A 89 12.12 7.63 -1.38
CA VAL A 89 12.50 7.93 -2.77
C VAL A 89 13.34 6.73 -3.24
N THR A 90 12.94 6.12 -4.34
CA THR A 90 13.65 4.96 -4.89
C THR A 90 14.97 5.38 -5.55
N GLY A 91 15.82 4.40 -5.87
CA GLY A 91 17.09 4.67 -6.54
C GLY A 91 16.94 5.39 -7.88
N ASP A 92 15.82 5.19 -8.58
CA ASP A 92 15.52 5.88 -9.85
C ASP A 92 14.67 7.14 -9.67
N GLY A 93 14.49 7.58 -8.42
CA GLY A 93 13.86 8.87 -8.10
C GLY A 93 12.34 8.84 -7.98
N ARG A 94 11.70 7.69 -8.09
CA ARG A 94 10.26 7.59 -7.89
C ARG A 94 9.90 7.58 -6.41
N PHE A 95 8.62 7.78 -6.11
CA PHE A 95 8.11 7.75 -4.74
C PHE A 95 7.52 6.37 -4.45
N PHE A 96 7.94 5.78 -3.34
CA PHE A 96 7.48 4.48 -2.87
C PHE A 96 6.79 4.68 -1.51
N TYR A 97 5.53 4.25 -1.42
CA TYR A 97 4.74 4.34 -0.18
C TYR A 97 4.42 2.93 0.25
N ASP A 98 4.68 2.60 1.49
CA ASP A 98 4.40 1.25 1.97
C ASP A 98 3.86 1.22 3.41
N TYR A 99 3.28 0.07 3.73
CA TYR A 99 2.75 -0.28 5.02
C TYR A 99 2.75 -1.81 5.11
N TYR A 100 2.98 -2.34 6.30
CA TYR A 100 2.99 -3.79 6.51
C TYR A 100 1.88 -4.17 7.47
N ILE A 101 1.11 -5.20 7.07
CA ILE A 101 0.06 -5.77 7.91
C ILE A 101 0.63 -7.04 8.54
N SER A 102 0.67 -7.09 9.89
CA SER A 102 1.09 -8.30 10.60
C SER A 102 -0.11 -9.26 10.70
N VAL A 103 0.10 -10.49 10.27
CA VAL A 103 -0.92 -11.55 10.29
C VAL A 103 -0.68 -12.51 11.46
N ASP A 104 0.41 -12.33 12.21
CA ASP A 104 0.74 -13.19 13.35
C ASP A 104 -0.45 -13.30 14.32
N GLY A 105 -0.78 -14.54 14.69
CA GLY A 105 -1.92 -14.79 15.56
C GLY A 105 -3.27 -14.83 14.86
N GLY A 106 -3.29 -14.50 13.56
CA GLY A 106 -4.51 -14.46 12.77
C GLY A 106 -5.16 -13.08 12.76
N LEU A 107 -5.78 -12.74 11.65
CA LEU A 107 -6.58 -11.51 11.48
C LEU A 107 -7.90 -11.87 10.82
N THR A 108 -8.95 -11.11 11.11
CA THR A 108 -10.17 -11.24 10.32
C THR A 108 -9.91 -10.73 8.90
N LYS A 109 -10.57 -11.32 7.93
CA LYS A 109 -10.49 -10.84 6.53
C LYS A 109 -10.99 -9.40 6.44
N ARG A 110 -12.00 -9.05 7.24
CA ARG A 110 -12.47 -7.67 7.35
C ARG A 110 -11.36 -6.72 7.78
N ALA A 111 -10.56 -7.11 8.79
CA ALA A 111 -9.47 -6.26 9.27
C ALA A 111 -8.43 -6.00 8.18
N VAL A 112 -8.12 -7.02 7.36
CA VAL A 112 -7.19 -6.86 6.25
C VAL A 112 -7.75 -5.88 5.20
N VAL A 113 -9.01 -6.05 4.81
CA VAL A 113 -9.64 -5.16 3.83
C VAL A 113 -9.68 -3.72 4.34
N LEU A 114 -10.06 -3.52 5.61
CA LEU A 114 -10.10 -2.18 6.20
C LEU A 114 -8.71 -1.57 6.33
N ALA A 115 -7.68 -2.36 6.61
CA ALA A 115 -6.29 -1.87 6.66
C ALA A 115 -5.84 -1.34 5.29
N VAL A 116 -6.20 -2.03 4.19
CA VAL A 116 -5.88 -1.57 2.84
C VAL A 116 -6.65 -0.29 2.51
N LYS A 117 -7.92 -0.21 2.87
CA LYS A 117 -8.69 1.02 2.70
C LYS A 117 -8.08 2.18 3.48
N ARG A 118 -7.59 1.91 4.69
CA ARG A 118 -6.88 2.91 5.50
C ARG A 118 -5.59 3.35 4.83
N PHE A 119 -4.83 2.41 4.26
CA PHE A 119 -3.62 2.73 3.50
C PHE A 119 -3.95 3.70 2.35
N LEU A 120 -5.01 3.42 1.58
CA LEU A 120 -5.40 4.27 0.46
C LEU A 120 -5.81 5.67 0.93
N ALA A 121 -6.49 5.78 2.07
CA ALA A 121 -6.81 7.08 2.66
C ALA A 121 -5.55 7.83 3.10
N CYS A 122 -4.59 7.13 3.69
CA CYS A 122 -3.31 7.72 4.08
C CYS A 122 -2.49 8.14 2.86
N LEU A 123 -2.57 7.38 1.76
CA LEU A 123 -1.93 7.74 0.50
C LEU A 123 -2.49 9.06 -0.04
N ASP A 124 -3.80 9.23 0.00
CA ASP A 124 -4.44 10.49 -0.39
C ASP A 124 -3.93 11.66 0.47
N ALA A 125 -3.85 11.44 1.79
CA ALA A 125 -3.30 12.44 2.71
C ALA A 125 -1.81 12.72 2.42
N ALA A 126 -1.04 11.69 2.06
CA ALA A 126 0.37 11.85 1.70
C ALA A 126 0.53 12.72 0.47
N LEU A 127 -0.28 12.50 -0.56
CA LEU A 127 -0.25 13.31 -1.77
C LEU A 127 -0.63 14.77 -1.47
N GLY A 128 -1.48 15.00 -0.47
CA GLY A 128 -1.84 16.33 0.00
C GLY A 128 -0.69 17.10 0.65
N GLN A 129 0.40 16.40 1.04
CA GLN A 129 1.59 17.03 1.60
C GLN A 129 2.54 17.55 0.52
N ASP A 130 2.23 17.35 -0.75
CA ASP A 130 3.09 17.75 -1.86
C ASP A 130 2.91 19.23 -2.19
N THR A 131 3.52 20.09 -1.38
CA THR A 131 3.49 21.54 -1.59
C THR A 131 4.51 22.02 -2.63
N GLY A 132 5.53 21.21 -2.93
CA GLY A 132 6.56 21.52 -3.92
C GLY A 132 6.28 20.98 -5.31
N ASN A 133 5.12 20.37 -5.51
CA ASN A 133 4.70 19.77 -6.79
C ASN A 133 5.76 18.80 -7.33
N VAL A 134 6.26 17.90 -6.46
CA VAL A 134 7.31 16.94 -6.83
C VAL A 134 6.74 15.63 -7.36
N VAL A 135 5.52 15.25 -6.99
CA VAL A 135 4.87 14.02 -7.46
C VAL A 135 4.19 14.31 -8.81
N ALA A 136 4.41 13.40 -9.76
CA ALA A 136 3.79 13.53 -11.08
C ALA A 136 2.29 13.24 -11.05
#